data_c2087cff41b2a810d789a0578ba4a618
#
_entry.id   c2087cff41b2a810d789a0578ba4a618
#
_cell.length_a   1.000
_cell.length_b   1.000
_cell.length_c   1.000
_cell.angle_alpha   90.00
_cell.angle_beta   90.00
_cell.angle_gamma   90.00
#
_symmetry.space_group_name_H-M   'P 1'
#
loop_
_entity.id
_entity.type
_entity.pdbx_description
1 polymer ?
#
loop_
_entity_poly.entity_id
_entity_poly.type
_entity_poly.pdbx_seq_one_letter_code
_entity_poly.pdbx_strand_id
1 'polypeptide(L)'
;METKHITENISVAAKIIREGGLVAVPTETVYGLAGSGLNETAVKEIYEVKGRPAVKPLSLMVPDESAMERYCDDVPKQAHQLARCFWPGPLTIVLKAKPEIPPIVLAGGTTVGLRCPDHPMTLALLR
;
A
#
# COMPACT_ATOMS: atom_id res chain seq x y z
N MET A 1 17.84 14.19 5.84
CA MET A 1 17.19 12.87 5.91
C MET A 1 18.25 11.78 5.89
N GLU A 2 18.24 10.91 6.88
CA GLU A 2 19.17 9.79 6.94
C GLU A 2 18.57 8.59 6.19
N THR A 3 19.34 8.00 5.28
CA THR A 3 18.91 6.83 4.52
C THR A 3 19.68 5.60 4.98
N LYS A 4 18.96 4.57 5.38
CA LYS A 4 19.53 3.27 5.74
C LYS A 4 19.31 2.27 4.62
N HIS A 5 20.35 1.51 4.30
CA HIS A 5 20.29 0.44 3.30
C HIS A 5 20.00 -0.89 4.00
N ILE A 6 18.81 -1.46 3.74
CA ILE A 6 18.34 -2.69 4.36
C ILE A 6 18.19 -3.75 3.28
N THR A 7 18.95 -4.84 3.34
CA THR A 7 18.93 -5.86 2.31
C THR A 7 18.19 -7.14 2.71
N GLU A 8 18.19 -7.49 3.98
CA GLU A 8 17.66 -8.79 4.43
C GLU A 8 16.74 -8.74 5.65
N ASN A 9 16.83 -7.69 6.46
CA ASN A 9 16.10 -7.64 7.73
C ASN A 9 14.74 -6.95 7.60
N ILE A 10 13.71 -7.74 7.31
CA ILE A 10 12.33 -7.27 7.17
C ILE A 10 11.81 -6.63 8.47
N SER A 11 12.22 -7.13 9.63
CA SER A 11 11.76 -6.56 10.90
C SER A 11 12.20 -5.12 11.11
N VAL A 12 13.37 -4.74 10.61
CA VAL A 12 13.84 -3.34 10.66
C VAL A 12 12.97 -2.46 9.76
N ALA A 13 12.68 -2.91 8.54
CA ALA A 13 11.81 -2.19 7.61
C ALA A 13 10.39 -2.03 8.18
N ALA A 14 9.83 -3.09 8.74
CA ALA A 14 8.51 -3.05 9.36
C ALA A 14 8.46 -2.07 10.55
N LYS A 15 9.51 -2.02 11.35
CA LYS A 15 9.63 -1.07 12.46
C LYS A 15 9.64 0.36 11.97
N ILE A 16 10.42 0.66 10.92
CA ILE A 16 10.48 1.99 10.31
C ILE A 16 9.08 2.43 9.86
N ILE A 17 8.34 1.56 9.19
CA ILE A 17 6.98 1.85 8.73
C ILE A 17 6.03 2.09 9.90
N ARG A 18 6.07 1.24 10.94
CA ARG A 18 5.22 1.40 12.12
C ARG A 18 5.49 2.71 12.86
N GLU A 19 6.73 3.20 12.80
CA GLU A 19 7.12 4.47 13.43
C GLU A 19 6.86 5.69 12.54
N GLY A 20 6.21 5.51 11.40
CA GLY A 20 5.84 6.59 10.49
C GLY A 20 6.90 6.93 9.43
N GLY A 21 7.95 6.12 9.31
CA GLY A 21 8.99 6.30 8.30
C GLY A 21 8.61 5.72 6.94
N LEU A 22 9.44 5.99 5.94
CA LEU A 22 9.27 5.50 4.57
C LEU A 22 10.33 4.46 4.22
N VAL A 23 9.95 3.48 3.41
CA VAL A 23 10.84 2.42 2.92
C VAL A 23 10.63 2.22 1.43
N ALA A 24 11.72 2.14 0.66
CA ALA A 24 11.65 1.71 -0.73
C ALA A 24 11.52 0.18 -0.77
N VAL A 25 10.48 -0.31 -1.44
CA VAL A 25 10.17 -1.73 -1.47
C VAL A 25 10.16 -2.26 -2.91
N PRO A 26 10.64 -3.50 -3.13
CA PRO A 26 10.59 -4.11 -4.45
C PRO A 26 9.20 -4.68 -4.74
N THR A 27 8.82 -4.62 -6.02
CA THR A 27 7.65 -5.32 -6.53
C THR A 27 8.07 -6.13 -7.76
N GLU A 28 7.15 -6.86 -8.39
CA GLU A 28 7.44 -7.59 -9.63
C GLU A 28 7.67 -6.66 -10.83
N THR A 29 7.37 -5.38 -10.68
CA THR A 29 7.55 -4.38 -11.75
C THR A 29 8.72 -3.44 -11.45
N VAL A 30 8.59 -2.57 -10.45
CA VAL A 30 9.60 -1.58 -10.06
C VAL A 30 9.66 -1.45 -8.55
N TYR A 31 10.70 -0.76 -8.05
CA TYR A 31 10.72 -0.35 -6.65
C TYR A 31 9.68 0.75 -6.40
N GLY A 32 9.00 0.67 -5.26
CA GLY A 32 8.05 1.68 -4.81
C GLY A 32 8.46 2.27 -3.47
N LEU A 33 8.02 3.48 -3.19
CA LEU A 33 8.19 4.11 -1.89
C LEU A 33 6.96 3.80 -1.04
N ALA A 34 7.17 3.20 0.13
CA ALA A 34 6.10 2.75 1.01
C ALA A 34 6.16 3.38 2.39
N GLY A 35 5.00 3.59 2.97
CA GLY A 35 4.82 4.01 4.35
C GLY A 35 3.51 3.43 4.88
N SER A 36 3.17 3.69 6.14
CA SER A 36 1.89 3.24 6.69
C SER A 36 0.73 4.01 6.05
N GLY A 37 -0.15 3.30 5.34
CA GLY A 37 -1.31 3.88 4.67
C GLY A 37 -2.35 4.49 5.60
N LEU A 38 -2.31 4.14 6.88
CA LEU A 38 -3.22 4.67 7.89
C LEU A 38 -2.61 5.85 8.67
N ASN A 39 -1.36 6.18 8.41
CA ASN A 39 -0.65 7.30 9.01
C ASN A 39 -0.61 8.48 8.04
N GLU A 40 -1.44 9.48 8.28
CA GLU A 40 -1.54 10.67 7.44
C GLU A 40 -0.21 11.37 7.21
N THR A 41 0.61 11.50 8.24
CA THR A 41 1.92 12.15 8.15
C THR A 41 2.85 11.39 7.22
N ALA A 42 2.90 10.06 7.32
CA ALA A 42 3.72 9.22 6.45
C ALA A 42 3.25 9.31 4.99
N VAL A 43 1.95 9.29 4.75
CA VAL A 43 1.37 9.44 3.40
C VAL A 43 1.72 10.80 2.81
N LYS A 44 1.63 11.85 3.61
CA LYS A 44 2.00 13.21 3.19
C LYS A 44 3.47 13.28 2.78
N GLU A 45 4.36 12.64 3.53
CA GLU A 45 5.78 12.55 3.18
C GLU A 45 6.02 11.84 1.85
N ILE A 46 5.24 10.80 1.51
CA ILE A 46 5.35 10.13 0.21
C ILE A 46 5.10 11.13 -0.92
N TYR A 47 4.05 11.93 -0.82
CA TYR A 47 3.77 12.96 -1.82
C TYR A 47 4.90 13.98 -1.93
N GLU A 48 5.44 14.42 -0.80
CA GLU A 48 6.52 15.41 -0.76
C GLU A 48 7.82 14.86 -1.36
N VAL A 49 8.24 13.69 -0.95
CA VAL A 49 9.51 13.06 -1.40
C VAL A 49 9.47 12.76 -2.91
N LYS A 50 8.34 12.30 -3.41
CA LYS A 50 8.19 11.98 -4.84
C LYS A 50 7.85 13.18 -5.72
N GLY A 51 7.51 14.32 -5.13
CA GLY A 51 6.97 15.45 -5.88
C GLY A 51 5.64 15.11 -6.56
N ARG A 52 4.89 14.16 -6.00
CA ARG A 52 3.62 13.68 -6.56
C ARG A 52 2.51 14.68 -6.28
N PRO A 53 1.70 15.06 -7.31
CA PRO A 53 0.55 15.94 -7.07
C PRO A 53 -0.47 15.30 -6.14
N ALA A 54 -0.98 16.07 -5.18
CA ALA A 54 -1.97 15.58 -4.21
C ALA A 54 -3.31 15.18 -4.83
N VAL A 55 -3.52 15.46 -6.11
CA VAL A 55 -4.71 15.03 -6.88
C VAL A 55 -4.61 13.60 -7.42
N LYS A 56 -3.44 12.98 -7.29
CA LYS A 56 -3.23 11.58 -7.73
C LYS A 56 -3.29 10.64 -6.52
N PRO A 57 -4.30 9.77 -6.43
CA PRO A 57 -4.42 8.87 -5.30
C PRO A 57 -3.29 7.84 -5.25
N LEU A 58 -3.05 7.30 -4.07
CA LEU A 58 -2.09 6.23 -3.83
C LEU A 58 -2.84 4.89 -3.72
N SER A 59 -2.15 3.81 -4.05
CA SER A 59 -2.67 2.46 -3.83
C SER A 59 -2.18 1.92 -2.49
N LEU A 60 -3.02 1.10 -1.85
CA LEU A 60 -2.62 0.33 -0.68
C LEU A 60 -2.06 -1.01 -1.15
N MET A 61 -0.90 -1.40 -0.62
CA MET A 61 -0.37 -2.75 -0.79
C MET A 61 -0.89 -3.63 0.34
N VAL A 62 -1.38 -4.81 -0.01
CA VAL A 62 -2.00 -5.73 0.94
C VAL A 62 -1.39 -7.14 0.81
N PRO A 63 -1.40 -7.95 1.89
CA PRO A 63 -0.78 -9.27 1.86
C PRO A 63 -1.62 -10.36 1.20
N ASP A 64 -2.93 -10.19 1.14
CA ASP A 64 -3.85 -11.18 0.57
C ASP A 64 -5.25 -10.59 0.33
N GLU A 65 -6.16 -11.40 -0.21
CA GLU A 65 -7.52 -10.96 -0.54
C GLU A 65 -8.38 -10.59 0.67
N SER A 66 -8.07 -11.14 1.84
CA SER A 66 -8.86 -10.84 3.05
C SER A 66 -8.75 -9.38 3.47
N ALA A 67 -7.67 -8.71 3.07
CA ALA A 67 -7.48 -7.29 3.37
C ALA A 67 -8.52 -6.39 2.70
N MET A 68 -9.16 -6.84 1.62
CA MET A 68 -10.20 -6.04 0.96
C MET A 68 -11.35 -5.74 1.92
N GLU A 69 -11.79 -6.73 2.69
CA GLU A 69 -12.87 -6.56 3.67
C GLU A 69 -12.45 -5.67 4.83
N ARG A 70 -11.17 -5.63 5.13
CA ARG A 70 -10.63 -4.81 6.23
C ARG A 70 -10.62 -3.32 5.88
N TYR A 71 -10.32 -2.97 4.63
CA TYR A 71 -10.11 -1.57 4.22
C TYR A 71 -11.22 -1.02 3.32
N CYS A 72 -12.10 -1.86 2.82
CA CYS A 72 -13.13 -1.47 1.87
C CYS A 72 -14.53 -1.90 2.30
N ASP A 73 -15.53 -1.12 1.88
CA ASP A 73 -16.94 -1.43 2.06
C ASP A 73 -17.51 -2.05 0.79
N ASP A 74 -18.58 -2.84 0.97
CA ASP A 74 -19.35 -3.39 -0.15
C ASP A 74 -18.48 -4.15 -1.17
N VAL A 75 -17.54 -4.97 -0.70
CA VAL A 75 -16.64 -5.72 -1.56
C VAL A 75 -17.44 -6.75 -2.37
N PRO A 76 -17.55 -6.60 -3.71
CA PRO A 76 -18.32 -7.53 -4.50
C PRO A 76 -17.61 -8.88 -4.64
N LYS A 77 -18.39 -9.93 -4.90
CA LYS A 77 -17.86 -11.28 -5.11
C LYS A 77 -16.84 -11.33 -6.24
N GLN A 78 -17.04 -10.55 -7.28
CA GLN A 78 -16.14 -10.45 -8.42
C GLN A 78 -14.74 -9.97 -8.02
N ALA A 79 -14.63 -9.08 -7.03
CA ALA A 79 -13.34 -8.62 -6.52
C ALA A 79 -12.54 -9.76 -5.90
N HIS A 80 -13.18 -10.61 -5.10
CA HIS A 80 -12.54 -11.79 -4.54
C HIS A 80 -12.09 -12.78 -5.61
N GLN A 81 -12.92 -12.97 -6.64
CA GLN A 81 -12.58 -13.85 -7.76
C GLN A 81 -11.36 -13.35 -8.53
N LEU A 82 -11.29 -12.04 -8.80
CA LEU A 82 -10.15 -11.42 -9.46
C LEU A 82 -8.87 -11.52 -8.63
N ALA A 83 -8.98 -11.29 -7.32
CA ALA A 83 -7.84 -11.43 -6.42
C ALA A 83 -7.29 -12.85 -6.39
N ARG A 84 -8.16 -13.86 -6.34
CA ARG A 84 -7.74 -15.27 -6.37
C ARG A 84 -7.04 -15.66 -7.67
N CYS A 85 -7.42 -15.04 -8.79
CA CYS A 85 -6.80 -15.33 -10.09
C CYS A 85 -5.50 -14.57 -10.31
N PHE A 86 -5.39 -13.33 -9.84
CA PHE A 86 -4.32 -12.41 -10.24
C PHE A 86 -3.43 -11.90 -9.11
N TRP A 87 -3.80 -12.14 -7.86
CA TRP A 87 -2.95 -11.78 -6.71
C TRP A 87 -2.17 -13.00 -6.18
N PRO A 88 -0.90 -12.84 -5.85
CA PRO A 88 -0.10 -11.61 -6.01
C PRO A 88 0.20 -11.31 -7.49
N GLY A 89 0.33 -10.01 -7.80
CA GLY A 89 0.60 -9.58 -9.16
C GLY A 89 0.25 -8.11 -9.40
N PRO A 90 0.35 -7.64 -10.65
CA PRO A 90 0.22 -6.22 -10.98
C PRO A 90 -1.22 -5.69 -11.01
N LEU A 91 -2.22 -6.53 -10.80
CA LEU A 91 -3.62 -6.09 -10.81
C LEU A 91 -3.94 -5.19 -9.62
N THR A 92 -4.41 -3.98 -9.90
CA THR A 92 -4.98 -3.08 -8.90
C THR A 92 -6.49 -3.20 -8.93
N ILE A 93 -7.11 -3.47 -7.79
CA ILE A 93 -8.56 -3.54 -7.64
C ILE A 93 -9.02 -2.28 -6.92
N VAL A 94 -9.91 -1.51 -7.54
CA VAL A 94 -10.42 -0.24 -7.00
C VAL A 94 -11.77 -0.48 -6.35
N LEU A 95 -11.86 -0.17 -5.06
CA LEU A 95 -13.06 -0.42 -4.25
C LEU A 95 -13.38 0.80 -3.39
N LYS A 96 -14.60 0.84 -2.87
CA LYS A 96 -15.04 1.89 -1.95
C LYS A 96 -14.27 1.81 -0.63
N ALA A 97 -13.59 2.89 -0.27
CA ALA A 97 -12.76 2.94 0.94
C ALA A 97 -13.61 3.08 2.21
N LYS A 98 -13.18 2.41 3.28
CA LYS A 98 -13.73 2.64 4.62
C LYS A 98 -13.26 3.98 5.17
N PRO A 99 -13.98 4.54 6.17
CA PRO A 99 -13.63 5.84 6.77
C PRO A 99 -12.24 5.90 7.43
N GLU A 100 -11.67 4.76 7.82
CA GLU A 100 -10.33 4.71 8.44
C GLU A 100 -9.22 5.09 7.46
N ILE A 101 -9.47 4.99 6.16
CA ILE A 101 -8.47 5.35 5.16
C ILE A 101 -8.36 6.88 5.11
N PRO A 102 -7.17 7.47 5.38
CA PRO A 102 -7.01 8.92 5.35
C PRO A 102 -7.38 9.52 3.99
N PRO A 103 -8.10 10.65 3.97
CA PRO A 103 -8.49 11.29 2.70
C PRO A 103 -7.35 11.59 1.74
N ILE A 104 -6.15 11.85 2.26
CA ILE A 104 -4.97 12.13 1.43
C ILE A 104 -4.57 10.92 0.57
N VAL A 105 -4.80 9.69 1.03
CA VAL A 105 -4.57 8.47 0.24
C VAL A 105 -5.50 8.44 -0.97
N LEU A 106 -6.72 8.91 -0.79
CA LEU A 106 -7.78 8.89 -1.80
C LEU A 106 -7.76 10.11 -2.73
N ALA A 107 -6.85 11.05 -2.49
CA ALA A 107 -6.81 12.35 -3.18
C ALA A 107 -8.19 13.06 -3.16
N GLY A 108 -8.90 12.94 -2.03
CA GLY A 108 -10.23 13.52 -1.84
C GLY A 108 -11.39 12.72 -2.43
N GLY A 109 -11.10 11.56 -3.02
CA GLY A 109 -12.13 10.67 -3.57
C GLY A 109 -12.75 9.74 -2.53
N THR A 110 -13.51 8.77 -3.00
CA THR A 110 -14.22 7.79 -2.15
C THR A 110 -13.73 6.35 -2.35
N THR A 111 -12.85 6.13 -3.32
CA THR A 111 -12.34 4.80 -3.66
C THR A 111 -10.85 4.70 -3.39
N VAL A 112 -10.39 3.47 -3.14
CA VAL A 112 -8.98 3.16 -2.95
C VAL A 112 -8.59 1.99 -3.86
N GLY A 113 -7.41 2.07 -4.45
CA GLY A 113 -6.82 0.96 -5.19
C GLY A 113 -6.07 0.04 -4.23
N LEU A 114 -6.28 -1.27 -4.35
CA LEU A 114 -5.58 -2.28 -3.58
C LEU A 114 -4.76 -3.16 -4.53
N ARG A 115 -3.55 -3.49 -4.11
CA ARG A 115 -2.66 -4.36 -4.86
C ARG A 115 -1.89 -5.28 -3.92
N CYS A 116 -1.75 -6.54 -4.32
CA CYS A 116 -0.93 -7.51 -3.61
C CYS A 116 0.34 -7.75 -4.44
N PRO A 117 1.49 -7.18 -4.06
CA PRO A 117 2.71 -7.27 -4.87
C PRO A 117 3.27 -8.69 -4.90
N ASP A 118 3.72 -9.13 -6.07
CA ASP A 118 4.34 -10.45 -6.23
C ASP A 118 5.84 -10.35 -5.99
N HIS A 119 6.22 -10.17 -4.73
CA HIS A 119 7.61 -10.17 -4.30
C HIS A 119 7.68 -10.70 -2.86
N PRO A 120 8.46 -11.77 -2.60
CA PRO A 120 8.48 -12.41 -1.28
C PRO A 120 8.88 -11.47 -0.15
N MET A 121 9.84 -10.59 -0.37
CA MET A 121 10.32 -9.64 0.63
C MET A 121 9.23 -8.64 1.02
N THR A 122 8.53 -8.08 0.04
CA THR A 122 7.45 -7.12 0.28
C THR A 122 6.23 -7.79 0.92
N LEU A 123 5.88 -9.01 0.49
CA LEU A 123 4.82 -9.79 1.13
C LEU A 123 5.13 -10.10 2.59
N ALA A 124 6.38 -10.42 2.92
CA ALA A 124 6.82 -10.64 4.29
C ALA A 124 6.68 -9.36 5.14
N LEU A 125 6.98 -8.20 4.55
CA LEU A 125 6.83 -6.91 5.20
C LEU A 125 5.37 -6.58 5.51
N LEU A 126 4.45 -6.94 4.62
CA LEU A 126 3.02 -6.67 4.77
C LEU A 126 2.33 -7.57 5.81
N ARG A 127 2.91 -8.71 6.10
CA ARG A 127 2.38 -9.69 7.06
C ARG A 127 2.73 -9.40 8.51
#